data_f99742cc2eef209a537478267a46193e
#
_entry.id   f99742cc2eef209a537478267a46193e
#
_cell.length_a   1.000
_cell.length_b   1.000
_cell.length_c   1.000
_cell.angle_alpha   90.00
_cell.angle_beta   90.00
_cell.angle_gamma   90.00
#
_symmetry.space_group_name_H-M   'P 1'
#
loop_
_entity.id
_entity.type
_entity.pdbx_description
1 polymer ?
#
loop_
_entity_poly.entity_id
_entity_poly.type
_entity_poly.pdbx_seq_one_letter_code
_entity_poly.pdbx_strand_id
1 'polypeptide(L)'
;WERVGFVHGVMNTDNMSILGETIDYGPFGFIDSYDPKFICNSSDSHGRYAFENQPSIGLWNLNALANALVSLISVEELTAILKTYETTFRKKYYELMGAKLGITDVSEADSQFIDRLLLILEAEQIDYTNFFRSICEYRSREENAFLANLFKNRAGFDSWCSDYDDRLRQLNLPREARRSNMLAVNPKYV
;
A
#
# COMPACT_ATOMS: atom_id res chain seq x y z
N TRP A 1 5.44 -2.77 3.89
CA TRP A 1 4.44 -3.84 3.98
C TRP A 1 3.19 -3.50 3.18
N GLU A 2 2.50 -2.41 3.46
CA GLU A 2 1.27 -1.96 2.76
C GLU A 2 1.38 -2.05 1.23
N ARG A 3 2.50 -1.59 0.67
CA ARG A 3 2.70 -1.59 -0.78
C ARG A 3 2.61 -2.97 -1.41
N VAL A 4 3.06 -4.01 -0.73
CA VAL A 4 3.15 -5.38 -1.27
C VAL A 4 2.07 -6.31 -0.74
N GLY A 5 1.12 -5.77 0.04
CA GLY A 5 0.05 -6.58 0.63
C GLY A 5 0.53 -7.53 1.71
N PHE A 6 1.60 -7.16 2.43
CA PHE A 6 2.14 -7.98 3.52
C PHE A 6 1.55 -7.58 4.87
N VAL A 7 1.02 -8.55 5.59
CA VAL A 7 0.50 -8.43 6.96
C VAL A 7 1.46 -9.14 7.91
N HIS A 8 2.11 -8.38 8.77
CA HIS A 8 3.05 -8.96 9.74
C HIS A 8 2.33 -9.84 10.78
N GLY A 9 1.16 -9.44 11.22
CA GLY A 9 0.27 -10.20 12.10
C GLY A 9 0.63 -10.22 13.58
N VAL A 10 1.84 -9.78 13.98
CA VAL A 10 2.29 -9.72 15.38
C VAL A 10 3.20 -8.50 15.57
N MET A 11 2.61 -7.30 15.54
CA MET A 11 3.36 -6.04 15.67
C MET A 11 3.47 -5.58 17.13
N ASN A 12 3.92 -6.47 18.01
CA ASN A 12 4.32 -6.09 19.37
C ASN A 12 5.55 -5.17 19.33
N THR A 13 5.84 -4.46 20.41
CA THR A 13 7.00 -3.55 20.51
C THR A 13 8.33 -4.25 20.32
N ASP A 14 8.43 -5.51 20.71
CA ASP A 14 9.62 -6.37 20.54
C ASP A 14 9.81 -6.89 19.11
N ASN A 15 8.78 -6.80 18.27
CA ASN A 15 8.81 -7.21 16.86
C ASN A 15 8.95 -6.03 15.88
N MET A 16 9.29 -4.84 16.37
CA MET A 16 9.57 -3.68 15.54
C MET A 16 11.01 -3.20 15.70
N SER A 17 11.80 -3.40 14.64
CA SER A 17 13.17 -2.92 14.60
C SER A 17 13.25 -1.41 14.45
N ILE A 18 14.07 -0.75 15.29
CA ILE A 18 14.38 0.69 15.14
C ILE A 18 15.19 0.99 13.86
N LEU A 19 15.75 -0.03 13.22
CA LEU A 19 16.47 0.07 11.94
C LEU A 19 15.51 -0.04 10.75
N GLY A 20 14.21 -0.28 10.98
CA GLY A 20 13.22 -0.45 9.92
C GLY A 20 13.27 -1.80 9.19
N GLU A 21 13.97 -2.77 9.76
CA GLU A 21 14.04 -4.14 9.23
C GLU A 21 12.80 -4.93 9.65
N THR A 22 12.32 -5.81 8.78
CA THR A 22 11.25 -6.76 9.14
C THR A 22 11.88 -7.94 9.90
N ILE A 23 11.38 -8.18 11.10
CA ILE A 23 11.85 -9.27 11.99
C ILE A 23 10.65 -10.12 12.44
N ASP A 24 10.92 -11.29 12.98
CA ASP A 24 9.93 -12.22 13.52
C ASP A 24 8.81 -12.55 12.52
N TYR A 25 9.20 -13.01 11.34
CA TYR A 25 8.27 -13.48 10.32
C TYR A 25 7.42 -14.63 10.88
N GLY A 26 6.14 -14.35 11.07
CA GLY A 26 5.15 -15.30 11.57
C GLY A 26 4.50 -16.14 10.46
N PRO A 27 3.17 -16.34 10.50
CA PRO A 27 2.45 -17.04 9.44
C PRO A 27 2.61 -16.35 8.09
N PHE A 28 2.37 -17.09 6.99
CA PHE A 28 2.29 -16.47 5.66
C PHE A 28 1.25 -15.34 5.67
N GLY A 29 1.71 -14.12 5.43
CA GLY A 29 0.93 -12.91 5.66
C GLY A 29 0.68 -12.06 4.42
N PHE A 30 0.95 -12.56 3.20
CA PHE A 30 0.57 -11.82 2.00
C PHE A 30 -0.92 -12.03 1.69
N ILE A 31 -1.62 -10.92 1.39
CA ILE A 31 -3.02 -11.00 1.01
C ILE A 31 -3.16 -11.56 -0.41
N ASP A 32 -4.13 -12.42 -0.62
CA ASP A 32 -4.57 -12.84 -1.94
C ASP A 32 -5.50 -11.76 -2.53
N SER A 33 -6.78 -11.83 -2.24
CA SER A 33 -7.71 -10.74 -2.57
C SER A 33 -7.46 -9.52 -1.69
N TYR A 34 -7.60 -8.32 -2.26
CA TYR A 34 -7.47 -7.11 -1.45
C TYR A 34 -8.58 -7.05 -0.39
N ASP A 35 -8.16 -7.19 0.85
CA ASP A 35 -9.01 -7.09 2.03
C ASP A 35 -8.29 -6.29 3.12
N PRO A 36 -8.71 -5.04 3.39
CA PRO A 36 -8.11 -4.21 4.43
C PRO A 36 -8.26 -4.82 5.84
N LYS A 37 -9.24 -5.71 6.04
CA LYS A 37 -9.49 -6.37 7.34
C LYS A 37 -8.82 -7.73 7.48
N PHE A 38 -8.00 -8.13 6.51
CA PHE A 38 -7.32 -9.41 6.54
C PHE A 38 -6.43 -9.56 7.78
N ILE A 39 -6.53 -10.71 8.44
CA ILE A 39 -5.78 -11.11 9.63
C ILE A 39 -5.07 -12.41 9.32
N CYS A 40 -3.73 -12.43 9.29
CA CYS A 40 -2.96 -13.64 9.04
C CYS A 40 -2.69 -14.49 10.31
N ASN A 41 -2.83 -13.88 11.50
CA ASN A 41 -2.59 -14.57 12.78
C ASN A 41 -3.91 -15.00 13.41
N SER A 42 -4.17 -16.29 13.45
CA SER A 42 -5.40 -16.87 14.03
C SER A 42 -5.61 -16.56 15.53
N SER A 43 -4.56 -16.16 16.24
CA SER A 43 -4.64 -15.76 17.65
C SER A 43 -5.09 -14.33 17.85
N ASP A 44 -5.09 -13.51 16.79
CA ASP A 44 -5.55 -12.12 16.81
C ASP A 44 -7.06 -12.04 16.59
N SER A 45 -7.82 -12.53 17.56
CA SER A 45 -9.29 -12.61 17.47
C SER A 45 -10.01 -11.25 17.33
N HIS A 46 -9.33 -10.15 17.62
CA HIS A 46 -9.89 -8.79 17.57
C HIS A 46 -9.38 -7.97 16.37
N GLY A 47 -8.51 -8.53 15.54
CA GLY A 47 -7.95 -7.85 14.39
C GLY A 47 -7.04 -6.67 14.74
N ARG A 48 -6.39 -6.72 15.91
CA ARG A 48 -5.45 -5.67 16.31
C ARG A 48 -4.40 -5.43 15.24
N TYR A 49 -3.91 -6.48 14.61
CA TYR A 49 -2.86 -6.46 13.59
C TYR A 49 -3.40 -6.73 12.18
N ALA A 50 -4.69 -6.43 11.93
CA ALA A 50 -5.25 -6.47 10.60
C ALA A 50 -4.47 -5.54 9.64
N PHE A 51 -4.51 -5.82 8.34
CA PHE A 51 -3.77 -5.09 7.33
C PHE A 51 -3.93 -3.57 7.45
N GLU A 52 -5.16 -3.08 7.50
CA GLU A 52 -5.45 -1.63 7.63
C GLU A 52 -4.97 -1.00 8.95
N ASN A 53 -4.74 -1.82 9.99
CA ASN A 53 -4.33 -1.34 11.30
C ASN A 53 -2.82 -1.18 11.45
N GLN A 54 -2.01 -1.73 10.55
CA GLN A 54 -0.55 -1.73 10.66
C GLN A 54 0.05 -0.31 10.81
N PRO A 55 -0.42 0.72 10.07
CA PRO A 55 0.10 2.07 10.26
C PRO A 55 -0.18 2.64 11.67
N SER A 56 -1.38 2.41 12.20
CA SER A 56 -1.74 2.90 13.54
C SER A 56 -1.00 2.15 14.65
N ILE A 57 -0.77 0.85 14.48
CA ILE A 57 0.07 0.07 15.39
C ILE A 57 1.54 0.50 15.32
N GLY A 58 2.02 0.86 14.13
CA GLY A 58 3.35 1.47 13.97
C GLY A 58 3.50 2.74 14.78
N LEU A 59 2.52 3.64 14.74
CA LEU A 59 2.50 4.85 15.56
C LEU A 59 2.43 4.52 17.05
N TRP A 60 1.62 3.53 17.45
CA TRP A 60 1.53 3.07 18.83
C TRP A 60 2.89 2.59 19.35
N ASN A 61 3.62 1.79 18.57
CA ASN A 61 4.97 1.31 18.90
C ASN A 61 5.99 2.46 19.00
N LEU A 62 5.91 3.45 18.12
CA LEU A 62 6.75 4.64 18.20
C LEU A 62 6.46 5.47 19.46
N ASN A 63 5.20 5.54 19.91
CA ASN A 63 4.85 6.14 21.20
C ASN A 63 5.46 5.36 22.38
N ALA A 64 5.44 4.02 22.33
CA ALA A 64 6.08 3.20 23.36
C ALA A 64 7.60 3.44 23.39
N LEU A 65 8.25 3.51 22.22
CA LEU A 65 9.67 3.86 22.12
C LEU A 65 9.96 5.26 22.68
N ALA A 66 9.14 6.26 22.33
CA ALA A 66 9.30 7.62 22.83
C ALA A 66 9.24 7.65 24.36
N ASN A 67 8.26 6.94 24.96
CA ASN A 67 8.17 6.83 26.43
C ASN A 67 9.43 6.20 27.08
N ALA A 68 10.08 5.26 26.40
CA ALA A 68 11.33 4.67 26.88
C ALA A 68 12.53 5.65 26.80
N LEU A 69 12.45 6.69 25.98
CA LEU A 69 13.51 7.66 25.73
C LEU A 69 13.37 8.97 26.52
N VAL A 70 12.32 9.14 27.35
CA VAL A 70 12.05 10.40 28.08
C VAL A 70 13.17 10.82 29.05
N SER A 71 14.05 9.89 29.45
CA SER A 71 15.21 10.21 30.26
C SER A 71 16.39 10.81 29.46
N LEU A 72 16.34 10.73 28.13
CA LEU A 72 17.41 11.14 27.22
C LEU A 72 16.99 12.34 26.35
N ILE A 73 15.72 12.44 26.00
CA ILE A 73 15.15 13.42 25.10
C ILE A 73 13.93 14.08 25.74
N SER A 74 13.75 15.37 25.58
CA SER A 74 12.60 16.09 26.16
C SER A 74 11.27 15.59 25.59
N VAL A 75 10.22 15.64 26.41
CA VAL A 75 8.86 15.24 26.01
C VAL A 75 8.36 16.10 24.83
N GLU A 76 8.72 17.37 24.81
CA GLU A 76 8.38 18.32 23.76
C GLU A 76 8.97 17.91 22.41
N GLU A 77 10.25 17.52 22.38
CA GLU A 77 10.94 17.06 21.16
C GLU A 77 10.37 15.72 20.68
N LEU A 78 10.18 14.76 21.58
CA LEU A 78 9.57 13.45 21.26
C LEU A 78 8.16 13.64 20.69
N THR A 79 7.36 14.50 21.29
CA THR A 79 6.00 14.81 20.80
C THR A 79 6.04 15.47 19.43
N ALA A 80 6.97 16.40 19.20
CA ALA A 80 7.13 17.04 17.89
C ALA A 80 7.49 16.02 16.80
N ILE A 81 8.38 15.07 17.11
CA ILE A 81 8.76 13.99 16.17
C ILE A 81 7.57 13.09 15.87
N LEU A 82 6.82 12.63 16.88
CA LEU A 82 5.67 11.75 16.69
C LEU A 82 4.57 12.39 15.82
N LYS A 83 4.36 13.70 15.94
CA LYS A 83 3.40 14.43 15.10
C LYS A 83 3.74 14.40 13.61
N THR A 84 4.99 14.13 13.24
CA THR A 84 5.39 14.02 11.82
C THR A 84 5.05 12.67 11.20
N TYR A 85 4.72 11.66 12.02
CA TYR A 85 4.53 10.28 11.56
C TYR A 85 3.46 10.17 10.47
N GLU A 86 2.27 10.65 10.74
CA GLU A 86 1.12 10.51 9.82
C GLU A 86 1.42 11.13 8.45
N THR A 87 1.93 12.36 8.44
CA THR A 87 2.28 13.05 7.20
C THR A 87 3.38 12.33 6.45
N THR A 88 4.42 11.86 7.17
CA THR A 88 5.56 11.13 6.57
C THR A 88 5.11 9.78 6.02
N PHE A 89 4.31 9.04 6.79
CA PHE A 89 3.77 7.76 6.36
C PHE A 89 2.88 7.93 5.13
N ARG A 90 1.89 8.83 5.18
CA ARG A 90 0.96 9.09 4.08
C ARG A 90 1.69 9.46 2.80
N LYS A 91 2.63 10.40 2.87
CA LYS A 91 3.46 10.80 1.73
C LYS A 91 4.17 9.59 1.14
N LYS A 92 4.88 8.82 1.98
CA LYS A 92 5.66 7.67 1.51
C LYS A 92 4.79 6.55 0.96
N TYR A 93 3.63 6.29 1.58
CA TYR A 93 2.66 5.31 1.11
C TYR A 93 2.19 5.63 -0.30
N TYR A 94 1.72 6.85 -0.55
CA TYR A 94 1.22 7.22 -1.88
C TYR A 94 2.32 7.33 -2.93
N GLU A 95 3.54 7.75 -2.57
CA GLU A 95 4.70 7.66 -3.48
C GLU A 95 4.93 6.21 -3.93
N LEU A 96 4.91 5.26 -2.99
CA LEU A 96 5.12 3.84 -3.28
C LEU A 96 3.96 3.22 -4.07
N MET A 97 2.72 3.60 -3.77
CA MET A 97 1.54 3.14 -4.50
C MET A 97 1.47 3.75 -5.90
N GLY A 98 1.83 5.03 -6.05
CA GLY A 98 1.97 5.67 -7.36
C GLY A 98 3.00 4.96 -8.24
N ALA A 99 4.15 4.60 -7.68
CA ALA A 99 5.17 3.85 -8.41
C ALA A 99 4.66 2.50 -8.94
N LYS A 100 3.76 1.81 -8.20
CA LYS A 100 3.10 0.58 -8.67
C LYS A 100 2.24 0.80 -9.91
N LEU A 101 1.70 2.01 -10.07
CA LEU A 101 0.88 2.45 -11.21
C LEU A 101 1.70 3.22 -12.27
N GLY A 102 3.01 3.32 -12.09
CA GLY A 102 3.87 4.09 -13.00
C GLY A 102 3.64 5.60 -12.92
N ILE A 103 3.07 6.08 -11.82
CA ILE A 103 2.87 7.50 -11.54
C ILE A 103 4.07 8.01 -10.75
N THR A 104 4.75 9.02 -11.28
CA THR A 104 5.78 9.81 -10.59
C THR A 104 5.19 11.12 -10.12
N ASP A 105 5.80 11.76 -9.12
CA ASP A 105 5.34 13.04 -8.57
C ASP A 105 3.86 13.02 -8.15
N VAL A 106 3.57 12.14 -7.19
CA VAL A 106 2.20 11.88 -6.70
C VAL A 106 1.62 13.12 -6.03
N SER A 107 0.51 13.60 -6.57
CA SER A 107 -0.31 14.71 -6.05
C SER A 107 -1.40 14.22 -5.08
N GLU A 108 -2.11 15.16 -4.44
CA GLU A 108 -3.29 14.82 -3.62
C GLU A 108 -4.42 14.18 -4.47
N ALA A 109 -4.58 14.63 -5.72
CA ALA A 109 -5.53 14.01 -6.64
C ALA A 109 -5.16 12.54 -6.97
N ASP A 110 -3.86 12.25 -7.10
CA ASP A 110 -3.38 10.88 -7.29
C ASP A 110 -3.63 10.01 -6.05
N SER A 111 -3.58 10.58 -4.84
CA SER A 111 -3.93 9.85 -3.61
C SER A 111 -5.38 9.38 -3.65
N GLN A 112 -6.33 10.27 -3.98
CA GLN A 112 -7.75 9.93 -4.11
C GLN A 112 -8.00 8.92 -5.26
N PHE A 113 -7.26 9.04 -6.35
CA PHE A 113 -7.30 8.12 -7.47
C PHE A 113 -6.84 6.71 -7.08
N ILE A 114 -5.77 6.59 -6.27
CA ILE A 114 -5.27 5.33 -5.72
C ILE A 114 -6.28 4.73 -4.75
N ASP A 115 -6.84 5.52 -3.83
CA ASP A 115 -7.83 5.06 -2.86
C ASP A 115 -9.08 4.49 -3.57
N ARG A 116 -9.54 5.17 -4.62
CA ARG A 116 -10.66 4.69 -5.43
C ARG A 116 -10.37 3.35 -6.11
N LEU A 117 -9.14 3.14 -6.61
CA LEU A 117 -8.74 1.83 -7.12
C LEU A 117 -8.83 0.75 -6.04
N LEU A 118 -8.29 1.01 -4.86
CA LEU A 118 -8.29 0.05 -3.76
C LEU A 118 -9.72 -0.34 -3.34
N LEU A 119 -10.64 0.62 -3.29
CA LEU A 119 -12.07 0.35 -3.03
C LEU A 119 -12.69 -0.55 -4.11
N ILE A 120 -12.31 -0.38 -5.39
CA ILE A 120 -12.78 -1.24 -6.48
C ILE A 120 -12.21 -2.65 -6.32
N LEU A 121 -10.91 -2.78 -5.99
CA LEU A 121 -10.28 -4.08 -5.76
C LEU A 121 -10.91 -4.83 -4.59
N GLU A 122 -11.24 -4.13 -3.50
CA GLU A 122 -11.92 -4.67 -2.32
C GLU A 122 -13.33 -5.18 -2.68
N ALA A 123 -14.13 -4.32 -3.31
CA ALA A 123 -15.52 -4.65 -3.66
C ALA A 123 -15.63 -5.87 -4.60
N GLU A 124 -14.67 -6.03 -5.51
CA GLU A 124 -14.63 -7.12 -6.48
C GLU A 124 -13.76 -8.31 -6.02
N GLN A 125 -13.13 -8.19 -4.84
CA GLN A 125 -12.22 -9.20 -4.26
C GLN A 125 -11.11 -9.62 -5.21
N ILE A 126 -10.47 -8.64 -5.84
CA ILE A 126 -9.42 -8.85 -6.82
C ILE A 126 -8.11 -9.23 -6.12
N ASP A 127 -7.43 -10.24 -6.66
CA ASP A 127 -6.08 -10.62 -6.23
C ASP A 127 -5.12 -9.43 -6.36
N TYR A 128 -4.57 -9.02 -5.22
CA TYR A 128 -3.76 -7.80 -5.09
C TYR A 128 -2.46 -7.89 -5.90
N THR A 129 -1.70 -8.94 -5.71
CA THR A 129 -0.40 -9.12 -6.36
C THR A 129 -0.55 -9.32 -7.86
N ASN A 130 -1.49 -10.17 -8.28
CA ASN A 130 -1.74 -10.44 -9.68
C ASN A 130 -2.30 -9.21 -10.41
N PHE A 131 -3.15 -8.41 -9.77
CA PHE A 131 -3.63 -7.16 -10.35
C PHE A 131 -2.48 -6.19 -10.61
N PHE A 132 -1.67 -5.88 -9.58
CA PHE A 132 -0.57 -4.93 -9.73
C PHE A 132 0.52 -5.44 -10.67
N ARG A 133 0.69 -6.74 -10.79
CA ARG A 133 1.58 -7.32 -11.80
C ARG A 133 1.00 -7.19 -13.19
N SER A 134 -0.28 -7.45 -13.35
CA SER A 134 -0.97 -7.40 -14.64
C SER A 134 -1.09 -5.98 -15.19
N ILE A 135 -1.33 -4.98 -14.34
CA ILE A 135 -1.46 -3.58 -14.79
C ILE A 135 -0.15 -3.02 -15.35
N CYS A 136 1.00 -3.65 -15.11
CA CYS A 136 2.25 -3.30 -15.77
C CYS A 136 2.15 -3.41 -17.30
N GLU A 137 1.26 -4.26 -17.80
CA GLU A 137 1.03 -4.46 -19.24
C GLU A 137 -0.04 -3.51 -19.82
N TYR A 138 -0.63 -2.66 -18.99
CA TYR A 138 -1.69 -1.74 -19.41
C TYR A 138 -1.26 -0.82 -20.56
N ARG A 139 -2.11 -0.68 -21.57
CA ARG A 139 -1.89 0.18 -22.73
C ARG A 139 -2.84 1.36 -22.76
N SER A 140 -4.13 1.06 -22.83
CA SER A 140 -5.22 2.02 -22.80
C SER A 140 -6.48 1.33 -22.28
N ARG A 141 -7.52 2.11 -21.99
CA ARG A 141 -8.83 1.59 -21.62
C ARG A 141 -9.39 0.60 -22.65
N GLU A 142 -9.19 0.86 -23.93
CA GLU A 142 -9.69 0.03 -25.02
C GLU A 142 -8.89 -1.29 -25.18
N GLU A 143 -7.60 -1.26 -24.84
CA GLU A 143 -6.67 -2.38 -25.02
C GLU A 143 -6.37 -3.16 -23.72
N ASN A 144 -7.29 -3.11 -22.74
CA ASN A 144 -7.07 -3.72 -21.41
C ASN A 144 -8.01 -4.92 -21.11
N ALA A 145 -8.55 -5.57 -22.10
CA ALA A 145 -9.54 -6.65 -21.93
C ALA A 145 -9.09 -7.72 -20.92
N PHE A 146 -7.80 -8.01 -20.85
CA PHE A 146 -7.21 -8.97 -19.92
C PHE A 146 -7.35 -8.53 -18.44
N LEU A 147 -7.24 -7.22 -18.13
CA LEU A 147 -7.49 -6.68 -16.81
C LEU A 147 -8.98 -6.59 -16.52
N ALA A 148 -9.74 -6.06 -17.49
CA ALA A 148 -11.16 -5.87 -17.35
C ALA A 148 -11.93 -7.18 -17.07
N ASN A 149 -11.41 -8.31 -17.54
CA ASN A 149 -11.99 -9.64 -17.29
C ASN A 149 -11.78 -10.14 -15.86
N LEU A 150 -10.94 -9.48 -15.05
CA LEU A 150 -10.81 -9.78 -13.62
C LEU A 150 -12.05 -9.32 -12.83
N PHE A 151 -12.78 -8.33 -13.34
CA PHE A 151 -13.89 -7.67 -12.64
C PHE A 151 -15.25 -8.23 -13.09
N LYS A 152 -16.09 -8.58 -12.12
CA LYS A 152 -17.50 -8.99 -12.38
C LYS A 152 -18.34 -7.79 -12.79
N ASN A 153 -18.17 -6.65 -12.08
CA ASN A 153 -18.78 -5.37 -12.43
C ASN A 153 -17.71 -4.41 -12.97
N ARG A 154 -17.67 -4.25 -14.27
CA ARG A 154 -16.64 -3.46 -14.96
C ARG A 154 -16.83 -1.94 -14.88
N ALA A 155 -18.03 -1.45 -14.57
CA ALA A 155 -18.34 -0.03 -14.72
C ALA A 155 -17.41 0.87 -13.88
N GLY A 156 -17.14 0.49 -12.62
CA GLY A 156 -16.22 1.21 -11.75
C GLY A 156 -14.79 1.21 -12.27
N PHE A 157 -14.32 0.05 -12.70
CA PHE A 157 -12.97 -0.10 -13.25
C PHE A 157 -12.80 0.62 -14.60
N ASP A 158 -13.79 0.56 -15.48
CA ASP A 158 -13.77 1.26 -16.77
C ASP A 158 -13.73 2.80 -16.58
N SER A 159 -14.45 3.32 -15.58
CA SER A 159 -14.39 4.73 -15.21
C SER A 159 -13.00 5.09 -14.67
N TRP A 160 -12.45 4.25 -13.79
CA TRP A 160 -11.09 4.44 -13.26
C TRP A 160 -10.04 4.40 -14.39
N CYS A 161 -10.16 3.49 -15.35
CA CYS A 161 -9.26 3.42 -16.51
C CYS A 161 -9.28 4.70 -17.37
N SER A 162 -10.44 5.35 -17.51
CA SER A 162 -10.53 6.62 -18.22
C SER A 162 -9.66 7.70 -17.57
N ASP A 163 -9.76 7.81 -16.24
CA ASP A 163 -8.96 8.78 -15.48
C ASP A 163 -7.47 8.37 -15.48
N TYR A 164 -7.18 7.09 -15.48
CA TYR A 164 -5.81 6.58 -15.58
C TYR A 164 -5.16 6.93 -16.92
N ASP A 165 -5.88 6.80 -18.03
CA ASP A 165 -5.41 7.22 -19.36
C ASP A 165 -5.10 8.71 -19.39
N ASP A 166 -5.97 9.54 -18.80
CA ASP A 166 -5.75 10.98 -18.70
C ASP A 166 -4.49 11.29 -17.88
N ARG A 167 -4.30 10.61 -16.77
CA ARG A 167 -3.11 10.79 -15.92
C ARG A 167 -1.83 10.35 -16.62
N LEU A 168 -1.86 9.21 -17.33
CA LEU A 168 -0.70 8.72 -18.09
C LEU A 168 -0.28 9.66 -19.22
N ARG A 169 -1.26 10.30 -19.90
CA ARG A 169 -0.96 11.33 -20.91
C ARG A 169 -0.24 12.55 -20.31
N GLN A 170 -0.63 12.97 -19.10
CA GLN A 170 0.03 14.08 -18.39
C GLN A 170 1.48 13.78 -18.02
N LEU A 171 1.79 12.53 -17.66
CA LEU A 171 3.15 12.10 -17.28
C LEU A 171 4.14 12.14 -18.44
N ASN A 172 3.66 12.04 -19.69
CA ASN A 172 4.48 12.01 -20.89
C ASN A 172 5.69 11.04 -20.82
N LEU A 173 5.50 9.91 -20.12
CA LEU A 173 6.53 8.88 -19.96
C LEU A 173 6.31 7.79 -21.02
N PRO A 174 7.35 7.41 -21.82
CA PRO A 174 7.22 6.32 -22.76
C PRO A 174 6.73 5.02 -22.09
N ARG A 175 5.81 4.32 -22.77
CA ARG A 175 5.18 3.11 -22.23
C ARG A 175 6.20 2.07 -21.74
N GLU A 176 7.25 1.80 -22.50
CA GLU A 176 8.25 0.79 -22.12
C GLU A 176 9.04 1.19 -20.87
N ALA A 177 9.37 2.48 -20.73
CA ALA A 177 10.01 3.00 -19.52
C ALA A 177 9.07 2.86 -18.31
N ARG A 178 7.80 3.27 -18.45
CA ARG A 178 6.77 3.09 -17.41
C ARG A 178 6.63 1.62 -17.01
N ARG A 179 6.47 0.73 -17.98
CA ARG A 179 6.37 -0.72 -17.77
C ARG A 179 7.57 -1.27 -17.00
N SER A 180 8.78 -0.91 -17.41
CA SER A 180 10.01 -1.33 -16.73
C SER A 180 10.03 -0.89 -15.28
N ASN A 181 9.69 0.39 -15.01
CA ASN A 181 9.64 0.94 -13.66
C ASN A 181 8.58 0.22 -12.80
N MET A 182 7.40 -0.04 -13.35
CA MET A 182 6.33 -0.75 -12.65
C MET A 182 6.73 -2.20 -12.33
N LEU A 183 7.36 -2.90 -13.27
CA LEU A 183 7.84 -4.28 -13.08
C LEU A 183 8.91 -4.39 -11.98
N ALA A 184 9.71 -3.34 -11.78
CA ALA A 184 10.73 -3.29 -10.73
C ALA A 184 10.15 -3.19 -9.31
N VAL A 185 8.92 -2.69 -9.17
CA VAL A 185 8.28 -2.47 -7.87
C VAL A 185 7.06 -3.36 -7.60
N ASN A 186 6.52 -4.00 -8.63
CA ASN A 186 5.43 -4.97 -8.51
C ASN A 186 6.00 -6.40 -8.56
N PRO A 187 6.03 -7.13 -7.44
CA PRO A 187 6.60 -8.48 -7.43
C PRO A 187 5.79 -9.42 -8.34
N LYS A 188 6.45 -10.43 -8.86
CA LYS A 188 5.80 -11.51 -9.62
C LYS A 188 5.28 -12.60 -8.69
N TYR A 189 6.00 -12.81 -7.60
CA TYR A 189 5.70 -13.80 -6.56
C TYR A 189 5.81 -13.12 -5.20
N VAL A 190 5.00 -13.53 -4.27
CA VAL A 190 5.02 -13.17 -2.85
C VAL A 190 5.05 -14.44 -2.00
#